data_3bab4dde0bf2e26e25e79a5201978527
#
_entry.id   3bab4dde0bf2e26e25e79a5201978527
#
_cell.length_a   1.000
_cell.length_b   1.000
_cell.length_c   1.000
_cell.angle_alpha   90.00
_cell.angle_beta   90.00
_cell.angle_gamma   90.00
#
_symmetry.space_group_name_H-M   'P 1'
#
loop_
_entity.id
_entity.type
_entity.pdbx_description
1 polymer ?
#
loop_
_entity_poly.entity_id
_entity_poly.type
_entity_poly.pdbx_seq_one_letter_code
_entity_poly.pdbx_strand_id
1 'polypeptide(L)'
;MLYELKITRKFQYTLYHNRTPLAHYRTKKDAKTALLVVRQRFELLDKLQNVMKIQTNLFCGDTYLNVYQYCPDFEIKHYFKIKREQIA
;
A
#
# COMPACT_ATOMS: atom_id res chain seq x y z
N MET A 1 11.46 -36.62 2.06
CA MET A 1 11.19 -35.97 1.95
C MET A 1 10.82 -35.17 2.09
N LEU A 2 11.01 -34.72 2.21
CA LEU A 2 10.62 -33.95 2.32
C LEU A 2 10.56 -32.92 2.25
N TYR A 3 11.00 -32.56 2.22
CA TYR A 3 11.01 -31.70 2.19
C TYR A 3 10.86 -30.91 1.59
N GLU A 4 11.13 -31.06 1.39
CA GLU A 4 11.11 -30.27 0.63
C GLU A 4 10.28 -29.66 0.09
N LEU A 5 9.98 -29.78 -0.01
CA LEU A 5 9.10 -29.15 -0.39
C LEU A 5 8.83 -28.02 0.05
N LYS A 6 9.14 -27.82 0.73
CA LYS A 6 8.80 -26.87 1.34
C LYS A 6 9.15 -25.64 0.93
N ILE A 7 10.14 -25.38 0.44
CA ILE A 7 10.39 -24.12 0.11
C ILE A 7 10.19 -23.89 -1.20
N THR A 8 9.10 -23.56 -1.50
CA THR A 8 8.76 -23.36 -2.82
C THR A 8 8.75 -21.92 -3.16
N ARG A 9 8.64 -21.06 -2.18
CA ARG A 9 8.52 -19.65 -2.47
C ARG A 9 9.82 -18.95 -2.15
N LYS A 10 10.39 -18.31 -3.16
CA LYS A 10 11.64 -17.58 -2.99
C LYS A 10 11.45 -16.10 -2.83
N PHE A 11 10.27 -15.61 -3.10
CA PHE A 11 9.97 -14.18 -3.06
C PHE A 11 8.73 -13.91 -2.25
N GLN A 12 8.67 -12.72 -1.70
CA GLN A 12 7.47 -12.22 -1.07
C GLN A 12 7.23 -10.82 -1.60
N TYR A 13 6.03 -10.33 -1.41
CA TYR A 13 5.66 -8.99 -1.82
C TYR A 13 5.36 -8.18 -0.58
N THR A 14 6.10 -7.10 -0.40
CA THR A 14 5.98 -6.26 0.79
C THR A 14 5.33 -4.95 0.41
N LEU A 15 4.32 -4.57 1.16
CA LEU A 15 3.67 -3.28 1.01
C LEU A 15 4.36 -2.30 1.93
N TYR A 16 4.90 -1.24 1.34
CA TYR A 16 5.57 -0.18 2.09
C TYR A 16 4.71 1.08 2.11
N HIS A 17 4.80 1.80 3.22
CA HIS A 17 4.21 3.11 3.36
C HIS A 17 5.33 4.07 3.73
N ASN A 18 5.68 4.98 2.82
CA ASN A 18 6.77 5.94 3.04
C ASN A 18 8.04 5.25 3.55
N ARG A 19 8.42 4.16 2.89
CA ARG A 19 9.62 3.37 3.22
C ARG A 19 9.49 2.49 4.45
N THR A 20 8.35 2.51 5.13
CA THR A 20 8.13 1.63 6.27
C THR A 20 7.34 0.41 5.82
N PRO A 21 7.83 -0.81 6.05
CA PRO A 21 7.09 -1.99 5.67
C PRO A 21 5.85 -2.15 6.54
N LEU A 22 4.71 -2.38 5.91
CA LEU A 22 3.45 -2.56 6.61
C LEU A 22 3.06 -4.03 6.72
N ALA A 23 3.24 -4.78 5.65
CA ALA A 23 2.80 -6.16 5.60
C ALA A 23 3.49 -6.92 4.49
N HIS A 24 3.52 -8.25 4.64
CA HIS A 24 4.10 -9.13 3.63
C HIS A 24 3.02 -10.05 3.08
N TYR A 25 3.07 -10.29 1.78
CA TYR A 25 2.09 -11.11 1.09
C TYR A 25 2.79 -12.17 0.26
N ARG A 26 2.14 -13.31 0.09
CA ARG A 26 2.69 -14.40 -0.69
C ARG A 26 2.67 -14.11 -2.17
N THR A 27 1.64 -13.44 -2.63
CA THR A 27 1.46 -13.21 -4.06
C THR A 27 1.30 -11.72 -4.33
N LYS A 28 1.61 -11.34 -5.55
CA LYS A 28 1.43 -9.97 -5.99
C LYS A 28 -0.04 -9.59 -5.97
N LYS A 29 -0.91 -10.55 -6.29
CA LYS A 29 -2.36 -10.33 -6.29
C LYS A 29 -2.85 -9.92 -4.91
N ASP A 30 -2.39 -10.62 -3.87
CA ASP A 30 -2.78 -10.30 -2.50
C ASP A 30 -2.28 -8.92 -2.09
N ALA A 31 -1.06 -8.59 -2.48
CA ALA A 31 -0.50 -7.27 -2.19
C ALA A 31 -1.28 -6.17 -2.90
N LYS A 32 -1.67 -6.39 -4.15
CA LYS A 32 -2.48 -5.43 -4.89
C LYS A 32 -3.85 -5.24 -4.26
N THR A 33 -4.45 -6.33 -3.77
CA THR A 33 -5.74 -6.24 -3.07
C THR A 33 -5.61 -5.39 -1.82
N ALA A 34 -4.53 -5.56 -1.08
CA ALA A 34 -4.28 -4.74 0.09
C ALA A 34 -4.10 -3.26 -0.28
N LEU A 35 -3.40 -2.99 -1.37
CA LEU A 35 -3.22 -1.63 -1.85
C LEU A 35 -4.55 -1.00 -2.24
N LEU A 36 -5.44 -1.77 -2.86
CA LEU A 36 -6.77 -1.30 -3.21
C LEU A 36 -7.60 -0.96 -1.97
N VAL A 37 -7.48 -1.76 -0.92
CA VAL A 37 -8.15 -1.47 0.35
C VAL A 37 -7.66 -0.15 0.94
N VAL A 38 -6.36 0.09 0.88
CA VAL A 38 -5.79 1.35 1.35
C VAL A 38 -6.38 2.52 0.55
N ARG A 39 -6.44 2.37 -0.77
CA ARG A 39 -7.02 3.40 -1.62
C ARG A 39 -8.48 3.69 -1.25
N GLN A 40 -9.26 2.63 -1.04
CA GLN A 40 -10.67 2.79 -0.68
C GLN A 40 -10.84 3.51 0.65
N ARG A 41 -9.96 3.26 1.60
CA ARG A 41 -10.00 3.94 2.89
C ARG A 41 -9.73 5.42 2.76
N PHE A 42 -8.78 5.81 1.91
CA PHE A 42 -8.52 7.22 1.68
C PHE A 42 -9.67 7.89 0.93
N GLU A 43 -10.28 7.18 -0.02
CA GLU A 43 -11.45 7.70 -0.73
C GLU A 43 -12.61 7.94 0.23
N LEU A 44 -12.82 7.02 1.17
CA LEU A 44 -13.87 7.17 2.16
C LEU A 44 -13.57 8.34 3.11
N LEU A 45 -12.33 8.45 3.53
CA LEU A 45 -11.91 9.54 4.39
C LEU A 45 -12.14 10.88 3.70
N ASP A 46 -11.82 10.96 2.42
CA ASP A 46 -12.01 12.17 1.63
C ASP A 46 -13.49 12.57 1.57
N LYS A 47 -14.38 11.59 1.53
CA LYS A 47 -15.81 11.87 1.51
C LYS A 47 -16.35 12.31 2.86
N LEU A 48 -15.76 11.81 3.93
CA LEU A 48 -16.28 12.06 5.27
C LEU A 48 -15.70 13.28 5.96
N GLN A 49 -14.64 13.85 5.39
CA GLN A 49 -13.98 14.93 6.06
C GLN A 49 -14.66 16.25 5.79
N ASN A 50 -15.77 16.51 6.38
CA ASN A 50 -16.42 17.79 6.24
C ASN A 50 -16.04 18.77 7.33
N VAL A 51 -15.13 18.41 8.22
CA VAL A 51 -14.72 19.28 9.30
C VAL A 51 -13.37 19.91 9.02
N MET A 52 -12.49 19.21 8.33
CA MET A 52 -11.12 19.64 8.20
C MET A 52 -10.69 20.09 6.81
N LYS A 53 -11.51 20.38 5.94
CA LYS A 53 -11.16 20.88 4.61
C LYS A 53 -9.87 20.26 4.05
N ILE A 54 -9.81 18.95 4.07
CA ILE A 54 -8.69 18.24 3.47
C ILE A 54 -9.08 17.85 2.07
N GLN A 55 -8.16 18.01 1.12
CA GLN A 55 -8.35 17.53 -0.23
C GLN A 55 -7.43 16.34 -0.43
N THR A 56 -7.93 15.28 -1.04
CA THR A 56 -7.15 14.08 -1.27
C THR A 56 -7.07 13.81 -2.76
N ASN A 57 -5.89 13.80 -3.31
CA ASN A 57 -5.65 13.43 -4.69
C ASN A 57 -4.99 12.06 -4.70
N LEU A 58 -5.57 11.14 -5.45
CA LEU A 58 -5.11 9.76 -5.49
C LEU A 58 -4.57 9.39 -6.84
N PHE A 59 -3.37 8.85 -6.86
CA PHE A 59 -2.78 8.30 -8.07
C PHE A 59 -2.41 6.85 -7.77
N CYS A 60 -2.94 5.94 -8.55
CA CYS A 60 -2.76 4.52 -8.29
C CYS A 60 -2.25 3.80 -9.53
N GLY A 61 -1.25 2.97 -9.35
CA GLY A 61 -0.76 2.09 -10.40
C GLY A 61 -0.89 0.65 -9.96
N ASP A 62 -0.25 -0.26 -10.71
CA ASP A 62 -0.30 -1.67 -10.37
C ASP A 62 0.38 -1.99 -9.04
N THR A 63 1.42 -1.25 -8.71
CA THR A 63 2.24 -1.55 -7.56
C THR A 63 2.48 -0.37 -6.66
N TYR A 64 1.82 0.74 -6.90
CA TYR A 64 2.02 1.93 -6.08
C TYR A 64 0.74 2.75 -5.97
N LEU A 65 0.68 3.56 -4.92
CA LEU A 65 -0.41 4.49 -4.67
C LEU A 65 0.19 5.74 -4.06
N ASN A 66 -0.08 6.88 -4.66
CA ASN A 66 0.30 8.17 -4.10
C ASN A 66 -0.95 8.87 -3.60
N VAL A 67 -0.92 9.34 -2.36
CA VAL A 67 -2.03 10.09 -1.78
C VAL A 67 -1.48 11.41 -1.27
N TYR A 68 -2.11 12.49 -1.68
CA TYR A 68 -1.74 13.83 -1.23
C TYR A 68 -2.91 14.41 -0.45
N GLN A 69 -2.66 14.74 0.81
CA GLN A 69 -3.65 15.38 1.65
C GLN A 69 -3.25 16.82 1.86
N TYR A 70 -4.12 17.73 1.45
CA TYR A 70 -3.84 19.15 1.56
C TYR A 70 -4.63 19.73 2.72
N CYS A 71 -3.91 20.22 3.70
CA CYS A 71 -4.47 20.92 4.84
C CYS A 71 -4.21 22.41 4.68
N PRO A 72 -4.91 23.28 5.39
CA PRO A 72 -4.75 24.71 5.21
C PRO A 72 -3.31 25.22 5.29
N ASP A 73 -2.53 24.67 6.21
CA ASP A 73 -1.18 25.15 6.44
C ASP A 73 -0.08 24.18 6.05
N PHE A 74 -0.42 22.99 5.61
CA PHE A 74 0.61 21.99 5.28
C PHE A 74 0.04 20.89 4.38
N GLU A 75 0.93 20.08 3.86
CA GLU A 75 0.57 18.98 2.98
C GLU A 75 1.17 17.70 3.57
N ILE A 76 0.38 16.63 3.57
CA ILE A 76 0.85 15.32 3.99
C ILE A 76 0.88 14.43 2.75
N LYS A 77 2.01 13.77 2.53
CA LYS A 77 2.17 12.88 1.39
C LYS A 77 2.28 11.45 1.89
N HIS A 78 1.52 10.57 1.24
CA HIS A 78 1.59 9.13 1.52
C HIS A 78 1.99 8.43 0.25
N TYR A 79 3.06 7.65 0.30
CA TYR A 79 3.50 6.87 -0.82
C TYR A 79 3.49 5.41 -0.42
N PHE A 80 2.66 4.63 -1.10
CA PHE A 80 2.57 3.20 -0.88
C PHE A 80 3.17 2.48 -2.08
N LYS A 81 3.95 1.45 -1.82
CA LYS A 81 4.57 0.69 -2.90
C LYS A 81 4.62 -0.78 -2.53
N ILE A 82 4.37 -1.62 -3.54
CA ILE A 82 4.56 -3.06 -3.40
C ILE A 82 5.91 -3.38 -4.01
N LYS A 83 6.76 -4.05 -3.24
CA LYS A 83 8.07 -4.44 -3.69
C LYS A 83 8.25 -5.94 -3.57
N ARG A 84 8.74 -6.58 -4.62
CA ARG A 84 9.07 -7.99 -4.58
C ARG A 84 10.43 -8.15 -3.93
N GLU A 85 10.49 -8.97 -2.92
CA GLU A 85 11.72 -9.19 -2.17
C GLU A 85 12.06 -10.66 -2.08
N GLN A 86 13.34 -10.95 -2.14
CA GLN A 86 13.82 -12.30 -1.99
C GLN A 86 13.89 -12.66 -0.51
N ILE A 87 13.38 -13.83 -0.18
CA ILE A 87 13.32 -14.26 1.22
C ILE A 87 14.21 -15.44 1.54
N ALA A 88 14.88 -16.00 0.55
CA ALA A 88 15.77 -17.13 0.82
C ALA A 88 17.08 -16.98 0.09
#